data_df82af1015b1f91e3886419a425922cb
#
_entry.id   df82af1015b1f91e3886419a425922cb
#
_cell.length_a   1.000
_cell.length_b   1.000
_cell.length_c   1.000
_cell.angle_alpha   90.00
_cell.angle_beta   90.00
_cell.angle_gamma   90.00
#
_symmetry.space_group_name_H-M   'P 1'
#
loop_
_entity.id
_entity.type
_entity.pdbx_description
1 polymer ?
#
loop_
_entity_poly.entity_id
_entity_poly.type
_entity_poly.pdbx_seq_one_letter_code
_entity_poly.pdbx_strand_id
1 'polypeptide(L)'
;MNYNKSINAFKKSQALIPGGVNSPVRAFKSVKCNPVFFDYGKGSKIYDIDGNEYIDCISSWGPLIFGHADKTTLSKISDYLKRGTTYGAPTEIESEMAKKIIELVPSIEKVRMVNSGTEATMSAIRLARGYTSKNLILKFAGNYHGHGDSFLIKAGSGAMTLGLPDSPGVTKNTAKDTIIAEFNSIESVAEQFKKNPDKIAAVIIEPVAGNMGLVESKKDFLIELRKLCDKNKSLLIFDEVMSGFRLSQGGAQQLYEVVPDITTLGKIIGGGLPVGAYGGKADIMNYLAPNGPVYQAGTLSGNPLAMSAGLSVLNRLNDKLFEKLESISKKIYEGFMQNIHETGTKAIINRAGSMMTLFFTENDKIENYNNALK
;
A
#
# COMPACT_ATOMS: atom_id res chain seq x y z
N MET A 1 -9.83 -9.60 -30.25
CA MET A 1 -10.39 -10.14 -28.98
C MET A 1 -11.88 -9.87 -28.94
N ASN A 2 -12.69 -10.80 -28.40
CA ASN A 2 -14.11 -10.59 -28.16
C ASN A 2 -14.33 -10.16 -26.72
N TYR A 3 -15.27 -9.24 -26.45
CA TYR A 3 -15.59 -8.74 -25.10
C TYR A 3 -17.10 -8.74 -24.80
N ASN A 4 -17.89 -9.43 -25.60
CA ASN A 4 -19.37 -9.36 -25.54
C ASN A 4 -19.90 -9.85 -24.19
N LYS A 5 -19.32 -10.90 -23.60
CA LYS A 5 -19.74 -11.38 -22.28
C LYS A 5 -19.38 -10.38 -21.19
N SER A 6 -18.16 -9.81 -21.22
CA SER A 6 -17.71 -8.79 -20.28
C SER A 6 -18.60 -7.54 -20.34
N ILE A 7 -18.96 -7.05 -21.54
CA ILE A 7 -19.86 -5.91 -21.73
C ILE A 7 -21.24 -6.21 -21.12
N ASN A 8 -21.78 -7.40 -21.38
CA ASN A 8 -23.07 -7.81 -20.82
C ASN A 8 -23.05 -7.98 -19.29
N ALA A 9 -21.97 -8.56 -18.77
CA ALA A 9 -21.74 -8.67 -17.33
C ALA A 9 -21.65 -7.29 -16.67
N PHE A 10 -20.94 -6.36 -17.28
CA PHE A 10 -20.86 -4.99 -16.76
C PHE A 10 -22.20 -4.27 -16.71
N LYS A 11 -23.02 -4.37 -17.77
CA LYS A 11 -24.39 -3.83 -17.76
C LYS A 11 -25.24 -4.38 -16.62
N LYS A 12 -25.17 -5.71 -16.38
CA LYS A 12 -25.85 -6.34 -15.23
C LYS A 12 -25.32 -5.83 -13.89
N SER A 13 -24.00 -5.74 -13.75
CA SER A 13 -23.36 -5.25 -12.51
C SER A 13 -23.73 -3.80 -12.21
N GLN A 14 -23.85 -2.93 -13.22
CA GLN A 14 -24.27 -1.53 -13.03
C GLN A 14 -25.68 -1.38 -12.45
N ALA A 15 -26.56 -2.34 -12.67
CA ALA A 15 -27.89 -2.35 -12.06
C ALA A 15 -27.87 -2.79 -10.58
N LEU A 16 -26.80 -3.42 -10.10
CA LEU A 16 -26.72 -4.05 -8.78
C LEU A 16 -25.68 -3.39 -7.86
N ILE A 17 -24.60 -2.86 -8.45
CA ILE A 17 -23.44 -2.34 -7.71
C ILE A 17 -23.18 -0.90 -8.18
N PRO A 18 -22.95 0.07 -7.30
CA PRO A 18 -22.64 1.43 -7.69
C PRO A 18 -21.47 1.49 -8.68
N GLY A 19 -21.74 1.99 -9.90
CA GLY A 19 -20.77 2.01 -11.00
C GLY A 19 -20.38 0.65 -11.56
N GLY A 20 -21.06 -0.44 -11.16
CA GLY A 20 -20.82 -1.82 -11.60
C GLY A 20 -19.58 -2.50 -10.97
N VAL A 21 -18.95 -1.90 -9.97
CA VAL A 21 -17.68 -2.37 -9.39
C VAL A 21 -17.61 -2.09 -7.88
N ASN A 22 -16.84 -2.91 -7.15
CA ASN A 22 -16.57 -2.73 -5.72
C ASN A 22 -15.31 -1.86 -5.43
N SER A 23 -14.63 -1.38 -6.48
CA SER A 23 -13.55 -0.40 -6.37
C SER A 23 -13.51 0.48 -7.63
N PRO A 24 -13.49 1.83 -7.51
CA PRO A 24 -13.69 2.76 -8.64
C PRO A 24 -12.74 2.54 -9.81
N VAL A 25 -11.49 2.21 -9.55
CA VAL A 25 -10.47 1.98 -10.59
C VAL A 25 -10.83 0.83 -11.53
N ARG A 26 -11.60 -0.17 -11.05
CA ARG A 26 -12.02 -1.33 -11.82
C ARG A 26 -13.08 -1.01 -12.88
N ALA A 27 -13.68 0.18 -12.84
CA ALA A 27 -14.66 0.63 -13.85
C ALA A 27 -14.00 1.12 -15.15
N PHE A 28 -12.68 1.19 -15.23
CA PHE A 28 -11.88 1.59 -16.41
C PHE A 28 -12.24 2.98 -16.99
N LYS A 29 -12.88 3.86 -16.16
CA LYS A 29 -13.30 5.20 -16.62
C LYS A 29 -12.12 6.06 -17.10
N SER A 30 -10.97 5.99 -16.44
CA SER A 30 -9.78 6.74 -16.79
C SER A 30 -9.19 6.35 -18.14
N VAL A 31 -9.36 5.10 -18.55
CA VAL A 31 -8.89 4.57 -19.85
C VAL A 31 -10.00 4.53 -20.91
N LYS A 32 -11.20 5.03 -20.57
CA LYS A 32 -12.35 5.20 -21.47
C LYS A 32 -12.78 3.92 -22.21
N CYS A 33 -12.70 2.77 -21.55
CA CYS A 33 -13.18 1.51 -22.09
C CYS A 33 -14.05 0.76 -21.09
N ASN A 34 -14.76 -0.28 -21.55
CA ASN A 34 -15.51 -1.16 -20.66
C ASN A 34 -14.54 -2.07 -19.89
N PRO A 35 -14.82 -2.34 -18.60
CA PRO A 35 -14.01 -3.26 -17.83
C PRO A 35 -14.15 -4.69 -18.36
N VAL A 36 -13.04 -5.42 -18.27
CA VAL A 36 -12.97 -6.85 -18.58
C VAL A 36 -13.33 -7.62 -17.31
N PHE A 37 -14.16 -8.66 -17.46
CA PHE A 37 -14.54 -9.56 -16.37
C PHE A 37 -13.68 -10.81 -16.41
N PHE A 38 -12.85 -11.00 -15.41
CA PHE A 38 -11.95 -12.14 -15.31
C PHE A 38 -12.65 -13.34 -14.68
N ASP A 39 -12.30 -14.54 -15.15
CA ASP A 39 -12.79 -15.84 -14.68
C ASP A 39 -11.76 -16.50 -13.76
N TYR A 40 -10.51 -16.64 -14.22
CA TYR A 40 -9.43 -17.24 -13.43
C TYR A 40 -8.07 -16.67 -13.80
N GLY A 41 -7.06 -17.02 -12.99
CA GLY A 41 -5.65 -16.70 -13.25
C GLY A 41 -4.76 -17.89 -12.97
N LYS A 42 -3.62 -18.00 -13.67
CA LYS A 42 -2.63 -19.05 -13.48
C LYS A 42 -1.23 -18.54 -13.78
N GLY A 43 -0.35 -18.57 -12.79
CA GLY A 43 1.01 -18.05 -12.92
C GLY A 43 1.01 -16.57 -13.29
N SER A 44 1.62 -16.21 -14.42
CA SER A 44 1.67 -14.82 -14.92
C SER A 44 0.51 -14.43 -15.83
N LYS A 45 -0.51 -15.27 -15.96
CA LYS A 45 -1.62 -15.09 -16.89
C LYS A 45 -2.94 -14.96 -16.18
N ILE A 46 -3.85 -14.17 -16.77
CA ILE A 46 -5.22 -14.00 -16.33
C ILE A 46 -6.16 -14.19 -17.53
N TYR A 47 -7.31 -14.79 -17.31
CA TYR A 47 -8.26 -15.17 -18.34
C TYR A 47 -9.61 -14.55 -18.07
N ASP A 48 -10.22 -13.96 -19.10
CA ASP A 48 -11.55 -13.36 -18.97
C ASP A 48 -12.68 -14.34 -19.31
N ILE A 49 -13.90 -13.93 -18.98
CA ILE A 49 -15.12 -14.72 -19.25
C ILE A 49 -15.43 -14.89 -20.75
N ASP A 50 -14.78 -14.10 -21.60
CA ASP A 50 -14.89 -14.19 -23.06
C ASP A 50 -13.90 -15.21 -23.65
N GLY A 51 -12.93 -15.71 -22.83
CA GLY A 51 -11.91 -16.68 -23.20
C GLY A 51 -10.60 -16.06 -23.70
N ASN A 52 -10.41 -14.75 -23.54
CA ASN A 52 -9.15 -14.12 -23.88
C ASN A 52 -8.11 -14.32 -22.77
N GLU A 53 -6.84 -14.51 -23.20
CA GLU A 53 -5.67 -14.61 -22.30
C GLU A 53 -4.90 -13.30 -22.28
N TYR A 54 -4.44 -12.91 -21.07
CA TYR A 54 -3.61 -11.73 -20.85
C TYR A 54 -2.38 -12.08 -20.03
N ILE A 55 -1.26 -11.40 -20.29
CA ILE A 55 -0.13 -11.35 -19.35
C ILE A 55 -0.49 -10.34 -18.26
N ASP A 56 -0.50 -10.79 -17.01
CA ASP A 56 -0.81 -9.91 -15.88
C ASP A 56 0.43 -9.20 -15.34
N CYS A 57 0.58 -7.92 -15.74
CA CYS A 57 1.60 -7.03 -15.21
C CYS A 57 1.18 -6.27 -13.95
N ILE A 58 -0.06 -6.48 -13.46
CA ILE A 58 -0.64 -5.77 -12.30
C ILE A 58 -0.54 -6.59 -11.01
N SER A 59 -0.53 -7.93 -11.12
CA SER A 59 -0.45 -8.86 -9.99
C SER A 59 -1.49 -8.57 -8.91
N SER A 60 -2.75 -8.36 -9.35
CA SER A 60 -3.89 -8.03 -8.48
C SER A 60 -3.72 -6.74 -7.67
N TRP A 61 -3.02 -5.74 -8.18
CA TRP A 61 -2.62 -4.51 -7.48
C TRP A 61 -1.64 -4.74 -6.33
N GLY A 62 -0.78 -5.77 -6.47
CA GLY A 62 0.37 -5.99 -5.60
C GLY A 62 0.37 -7.22 -4.70
N PRO A 63 -0.75 -7.87 -4.32
CA PRO A 63 -0.71 -9.01 -3.39
C PRO A 63 -0.03 -10.26 -3.93
N LEU A 64 0.05 -10.45 -5.24
CA LEU A 64 0.53 -11.72 -5.82
C LEU A 64 2.03 -11.66 -6.19
N ILE A 65 2.91 -12.08 -5.27
CA ILE A 65 4.35 -12.16 -5.53
C ILE A 65 4.75 -13.49 -6.22
N PHE A 66 3.97 -14.56 -6.02
CA PHE A 66 4.18 -15.87 -6.64
C PHE A 66 3.26 -16.14 -7.85
N GLY A 67 2.50 -15.11 -8.29
CA GLY A 67 1.54 -15.22 -9.39
C GLY A 67 0.21 -15.82 -8.97
N HIS A 68 -0.65 -16.01 -9.98
CA HIS A 68 -2.00 -16.53 -9.78
C HIS A 68 -2.01 -18.03 -9.48
N ALA A 69 -2.96 -18.46 -8.66
CA ALA A 69 -3.21 -19.85 -8.30
C ALA A 69 -1.94 -20.60 -7.83
N ASP A 70 -1.11 -19.93 -7.01
CA ASP A 70 0.08 -20.53 -6.44
C ASP A 70 -0.27 -21.78 -5.63
N LYS A 71 0.23 -22.93 -6.08
CA LYS A 71 -0.14 -24.25 -5.54
C LYS A 71 0.13 -24.39 -4.05
N THR A 72 1.24 -23.82 -3.57
CA THR A 72 1.61 -23.89 -2.15
C THR A 72 0.64 -23.09 -1.28
N THR A 73 0.30 -21.88 -1.69
CA THR A 73 -0.67 -21.05 -0.99
C THR A 73 -2.07 -21.67 -1.00
N LEU A 74 -2.53 -22.17 -2.16
CA LEU A 74 -3.84 -22.82 -2.26
C LEU A 74 -3.92 -24.09 -1.41
N SER A 75 -2.85 -24.92 -1.35
CA SER A 75 -2.80 -26.09 -0.48
C SER A 75 -2.97 -25.70 0.99
N LYS A 76 -2.24 -24.68 1.45
CA LYS A 76 -2.33 -24.23 2.84
C LYS A 76 -3.73 -23.68 3.19
N ILE A 77 -4.34 -22.92 2.29
CA ILE A 77 -5.72 -22.44 2.46
C ILE A 77 -6.67 -23.65 2.55
N SER A 78 -6.54 -24.64 1.65
CA SER A 78 -7.37 -25.85 1.63
C SER A 78 -7.27 -26.66 2.93
N ASP A 79 -6.06 -26.77 3.50
CA ASP A 79 -5.86 -27.50 4.77
C ASP A 79 -6.55 -26.80 5.95
N TYR A 80 -6.47 -25.46 6.01
CA TYR A 80 -7.16 -24.68 7.04
C TYR A 80 -8.67 -24.63 6.82
N LEU A 81 -9.14 -24.61 5.59
CA LEU A 81 -10.57 -24.60 5.27
C LEU A 81 -11.31 -25.81 5.88
N LYS A 82 -10.65 -26.96 5.97
CA LYS A 82 -11.20 -28.18 6.62
C LYS A 82 -11.45 -28.02 8.12
N ARG A 83 -10.82 -27.01 8.76
CA ARG A 83 -10.96 -26.74 10.21
C ARG A 83 -12.04 -25.69 10.51
N GLY A 84 -12.60 -25.03 9.48
CA GLY A 84 -13.55 -23.92 9.58
C GLY A 84 -12.98 -22.62 9.06
N THR A 85 -13.83 -21.60 8.93
CA THR A 85 -13.47 -20.33 8.28
C THR A 85 -13.16 -19.21 9.27
N THR A 86 -13.71 -19.28 10.50
CA THR A 86 -13.52 -18.30 11.58
C THR A 86 -14.07 -18.85 12.90
N TYR A 87 -13.56 -18.38 14.03
CA TYR A 87 -13.95 -18.89 15.34
C TYR A 87 -14.42 -17.81 16.33
N GLY A 88 -14.20 -16.53 16.02
CA GLY A 88 -14.48 -15.42 16.95
C GLY A 88 -13.63 -15.49 18.24
N ALA A 89 -12.48 -16.15 18.18
CA ALA A 89 -11.57 -16.41 19.28
C ALA A 89 -10.11 -16.41 18.77
N PRO A 90 -9.10 -16.19 19.65
CA PRO A 90 -7.70 -16.24 19.27
C PRO A 90 -7.27 -17.60 18.72
N THR A 91 -6.33 -17.61 17.78
CA THR A 91 -5.76 -18.81 17.18
C THR A 91 -4.23 -18.78 17.20
N GLU A 92 -3.59 -19.97 17.25
CA GLU A 92 -2.12 -20.06 17.24
C GLU A 92 -1.52 -19.47 15.96
N ILE A 93 -2.18 -19.63 14.81
CA ILE A 93 -1.68 -19.13 13.53
C ILE A 93 -1.58 -17.59 13.49
N GLU A 94 -2.37 -16.87 14.29
CA GLU A 94 -2.21 -15.42 14.46
C GLU A 94 -0.85 -15.10 15.11
N SER A 95 -0.46 -15.86 16.13
CA SER A 95 0.83 -15.72 16.81
C SER A 95 1.99 -16.08 15.90
N GLU A 96 1.86 -17.13 15.08
CA GLU A 96 2.85 -17.52 14.08
C GLU A 96 3.02 -16.41 13.03
N MET A 97 1.92 -15.83 12.56
CA MET A 97 1.95 -14.71 11.60
C MET A 97 2.60 -13.47 12.19
N ALA A 98 2.24 -13.12 13.43
CA ALA A 98 2.84 -12.01 14.16
C ALA A 98 4.35 -12.21 14.33
N LYS A 99 4.78 -13.39 14.78
CA LYS A 99 6.20 -13.76 14.90
C LYS A 99 6.93 -13.60 13.57
N LYS A 100 6.33 -14.10 12.47
CA LYS A 100 6.96 -14.01 11.15
C LYS A 100 7.12 -12.57 10.66
N ILE A 101 6.13 -11.71 10.89
CA ILE A 101 6.22 -10.29 10.56
C ILE A 101 7.33 -9.60 11.38
N ILE A 102 7.39 -9.87 12.69
CA ILE A 102 8.42 -9.32 13.60
C ILE A 102 9.84 -9.76 13.18
N GLU A 103 9.99 -11.01 12.76
CA GLU A 103 11.28 -11.52 12.26
C GLU A 103 11.77 -10.80 11.00
N LEU A 104 10.84 -10.39 10.12
CA LEU A 104 11.20 -9.85 8.80
C LEU A 104 11.27 -8.32 8.78
N VAL A 105 10.47 -7.61 9.58
CA VAL A 105 10.32 -6.14 9.50
C VAL A 105 11.07 -5.45 10.62
N PRO A 106 12.14 -4.69 10.34
CA PRO A 106 13.06 -4.17 11.37
C PRO A 106 12.44 -3.27 12.44
N SER A 107 11.37 -2.52 12.09
CA SER A 107 10.72 -1.57 13.02
C SER A 107 9.70 -2.24 13.95
N ILE A 108 9.31 -3.49 13.70
CA ILE A 108 8.15 -4.10 14.36
C ILE A 108 8.59 -4.99 15.53
N GLU A 109 8.28 -4.54 16.75
CA GLU A 109 8.40 -5.35 17.99
C GLU A 109 7.05 -5.97 18.37
N LYS A 110 5.93 -5.31 18.00
CA LYS A 110 4.56 -5.82 18.15
C LYS A 110 3.72 -5.45 16.93
N VAL A 111 2.77 -6.33 16.58
CA VAL A 111 1.89 -6.16 15.42
C VAL A 111 0.44 -6.44 15.78
N ARG A 112 -0.48 -5.72 15.14
CA ARG A 112 -1.93 -5.94 15.19
C ARG A 112 -2.46 -6.19 13.79
N MET A 113 -3.16 -7.32 13.62
CA MET A 113 -3.82 -7.67 12.37
C MET A 113 -5.14 -6.91 12.21
N VAL A 114 -5.46 -6.56 10.95
CA VAL A 114 -6.71 -5.96 10.49
C VAL A 114 -7.07 -6.55 9.12
N ASN A 115 -8.15 -6.08 8.45
CA ASN A 115 -8.65 -6.73 7.23
C ASN A 115 -8.22 -6.02 5.92
N SER A 116 -7.64 -4.84 6.01
CA SER A 116 -7.21 -4.08 4.84
C SER A 116 -6.09 -3.08 5.16
N GLY A 117 -5.40 -2.61 4.11
CA GLY A 117 -4.43 -1.52 4.25
C GLY A 117 -5.08 -0.21 4.75
N THR A 118 -6.34 0.07 4.36
CA THR A 118 -7.08 1.23 4.89
C THR A 118 -7.30 1.14 6.39
N GLU A 119 -7.70 -0.03 6.91
CA GLU A 119 -7.83 -0.23 8.35
C GLU A 119 -6.49 -0.10 9.06
N ALA A 120 -5.41 -0.60 8.46
CA ALA A 120 -4.06 -0.49 9.01
C ALA A 120 -3.62 0.98 9.15
N THR A 121 -3.72 1.77 8.09
CA THR A 121 -3.33 3.18 8.09
C THR A 121 -4.23 4.04 8.99
N MET A 122 -5.55 3.82 8.94
CA MET A 122 -6.51 4.49 9.82
C MET A 122 -6.22 4.20 11.31
N SER A 123 -5.88 2.97 11.63
CA SER A 123 -5.57 2.56 13.01
C SER A 123 -4.21 3.09 13.45
N ALA A 124 -3.21 3.11 12.56
CA ALA A 124 -1.90 3.65 12.84
C ALA A 124 -1.94 5.15 13.20
N ILE A 125 -2.69 5.98 12.43
CA ILE A 125 -2.81 7.41 12.76
C ILE A 125 -3.64 7.65 14.03
N ARG A 126 -4.66 6.82 14.30
CA ARG A 126 -5.40 6.89 15.57
C ARG A 126 -4.48 6.59 16.75
N LEU A 127 -3.66 5.55 16.63
CA LEU A 127 -2.66 5.19 17.64
C LEU A 127 -1.66 6.33 17.84
N ALA A 128 -1.14 6.89 16.76
CA ALA A 128 -0.19 8.00 16.82
C ALA A 128 -0.77 9.22 17.53
N ARG A 129 -2.02 9.60 17.22
CA ARG A 129 -2.73 10.68 17.92
C ARG A 129 -2.89 10.38 19.40
N GLY A 130 -3.34 9.19 19.75
CA GLY A 130 -3.53 8.76 21.14
C GLY A 130 -2.23 8.75 21.93
N TYR A 131 -1.16 8.21 21.36
CA TYR A 131 0.14 8.10 22.00
C TYR A 131 0.81 9.45 22.21
N THR A 132 0.78 10.33 21.22
CA THR A 132 1.44 11.64 21.27
C THR A 132 0.59 12.73 21.91
N SER A 133 -0.73 12.50 22.10
CA SER A 133 -1.71 13.53 22.49
C SER A 133 -1.75 14.74 21.54
N LYS A 134 -1.39 14.56 20.28
CA LYS A 134 -1.41 15.56 19.21
C LYS A 134 -2.44 15.18 18.14
N ASN A 135 -2.94 16.15 17.37
CA ASN A 135 -4.07 15.93 16.47
C ASN A 135 -3.68 15.84 14.98
N LEU A 136 -2.71 16.64 14.53
CA LEU A 136 -2.41 16.76 13.11
C LEU A 136 -1.64 15.58 12.57
N ILE A 137 -2.01 15.15 11.36
CA ILE A 137 -1.25 14.19 10.57
C ILE A 137 -0.70 14.91 9.35
N LEU A 138 0.60 14.74 9.08
CA LEU A 138 1.22 15.18 7.85
C LEU A 138 1.31 14.01 6.88
N LYS A 139 0.80 14.20 5.67
CA LYS A 139 0.94 13.26 4.54
C LYS A 139 1.56 13.96 3.33
N PHE A 140 1.90 13.22 2.30
CA PHE A 140 2.51 13.77 1.08
C PHE A 140 1.54 13.78 -0.09
N ALA A 141 1.65 14.84 -0.94
CA ALA A 141 0.95 14.90 -2.20
C ALA A 141 1.31 13.68 -3.06
N GLY A 142 0.29 13.05 -3.67
CA GLY A 142 0.46 11.85 -4.48
C GLY A 142 0.55 10.53 -3.72
N ASN A 143 0.77 10.54 -2.40
CA ASN A 143 0.71 9.34 -1.59
C ASN A 143 -0.74 8.91 -1.29
N TYR A 144 -1.00 7.61 -1.33
CA TYR A 144 -2.30 7.02 -1.06
C TYR A 144 -2.25 6.09 0.15
N HIS A 145 -3.11 6.37 1.12
CA HIS A 145 -3.15 5.64 2.39
C HIS A 145 -4.53 5.01 2.66
N GLY A 146 -5.22 4.59 1.60
CA GLY A 146 -6.57 4.06 1.71
C GLY A 146 -7.66 5.15 1.70
N HIS A 147 -8.90 4.76 2.00
CA HIS A 147 -10.07 5.61 1.90
C HIS A 147 -10.66 6.05 3.27
N GLY A 148 -9.84 6.04 4.31
CA GLY A 148 -10.22 6.64 5.59
C GLY A 148 -10.33 8.17 5.47
N ASP A 149 -11.31 8.77 6.14
CA ASP A 149 -11.66 10.20 6.02
C ASP A 149 -10.45 11.13 6.18
N SER A 150 -9.52 10.80 7.08
CA SER A 150 -8.29 11.58 7.29
C SER A 150 -7.35 11.61 6.07
N PHE A 151 -7.54 10.72 5.09
CA PHE A 151 -6.68 10.62 3.91
C PHE A 151 -7.32 11.13 2.62
N LEU A 152 -8.65 11.31 2.61
CA LEU A 152 -9.40 11.84 1.48
C LEU A 152 -9.34 13.37 1.46
N ILE A 153 -8.12 13.89 1.39
CA ILE A 153 -7.80 15.31 1.45
C ILE A 153 -7.09 15.72 0.18
N LYS A 154 -7.58 16.77 -0.45
CA LYS A 154 -7.07 17.29 -1.71
C LYS A 154 -5.67 17.87 -1.57
N ALA A 155 -4.74 17.41 -2.38
CA ALA A 155 -3.51 18.13 -2.68
C ALA A 155 -3.86 19.27 -3.65
N GLY A 156 -4.08 20.48 -3.14
CA GLY A 156 -4.35 21.64 -4.00
C GLY A 156 -3.07 22.28 -4.52
N SER A 157 -3.15 23.02 -5.62
CA SER A 157 -2.07 23.82 -6.23
C SER A 157 -1.55 24.98 -5.34
N GLY A 158 -2.13 25.19 -4.18
CA GLY A 158 -1.62 26.01 -3.09
C GLY A 158 -1.41 25.14 -1.86
N ALA A 159 -0.68 24.05 -2.00
CA ALA A 159 -0.53 22.90 -1.08
C ALA A 159 -0.21 23.21 0.40
N MET A 160 -0.25 24.43 0.80
CA MET A 160 0.09 24.91 2.14
C MET A 160 -1.12 25.48 2.88
N THR A 161 -2.30 25.38 2.33
CA THR A 161 -3.54 25.78 2.96
C THR A 161 -4.31 24.54 3.43
N LEU A 162 -4.91 24.68 4.60
CA LEU A 162 -5.84 23.78 5.28
C LEU A 162 -6.49 22.76 4.33
N GLY A 163 -6.32 21.47 4.61
CA GLY A 163 -6.84 20.37 3.81
C GLY A 163 -8.31 20.56 3.44
N LEU A 164 -8.57 20.54 2.13
CA LEU A 164 -9.94 20.51 1.62
C LEU A 164 -10.35 19.05 1.39
N PRO A 165 -11.58 18.66 1.73
CA PRO A 165 -12.09 17.32 1.41
C PRO A 165 -11.98 17.04 -0.09
N ASP A 166 -11.43 15.86 -0.44
CA ASP A 166 -11.41 15.36 -1.81
C ASP A 166 -12.70 14.60 -2.16
N SER A 167 -13.43 14.17 -1.14
CA SER A 167 -14.69 13.45 -1.28
C SER A 167 -15.83 14.14 -0.53
N PRO A 168 -17.00 14.29 -1.16
CA PRO A 168 -18.22 14.62 -0.41
C PRO A 168 -18.44 13.61 0.71
N GLY A 169 -18.87 14.09 1.88
CA GLY A 169 -19.07 13.27 3.08
C GLY A 169 -17.93 13.39 4.11
N VAL A 170 -16.71 13.73 3.68
CA VAL A 170 -15.63 14.06 4.62
C VAL A 170 -15.90 15.45 5.20
N THR A 171 -15.97 15.52 6.54
CA THR A 171 -16.26 16.80 7.22
C THR A 171 -15.07 17.74 7.16
N LYS A 172 -15.34 19.06 7.16
CA LYS A 172 -14.28 20.07 7.20
C LYS A 172 -13.38 19.93 8.44
N ASN A 173 -13.94 19.49 9.56
CA ASN A 173 -13.17 19.29 10.78
C ASN A 173 -12.19 18.12 10.67
N THR A 174 -12.62 16.99 10.10
CA THR A 174 -11.71 15.87 9.82
C THR A 174 -10.61 16.27 8.84
N ALA A 175 -10.98 17.04 7.79
CA ALA A 175 -10.01 17.52 6.80
C ALA A 175 -8.95 18.45 7.38
N LYS A 176 -9.29 19.31 8.36
CA LYS A 176 -8.35 20.23 9.02
C LYS A 176 -7.24 19.53 9.81
N ASP A 177 -7.49 18.30 10.26
CA ASP A 177 -6.52 17.53 11.04
C ASP A 177 -5.48 16.81 10.17
N THR A 178 -5.53 17.02 8.84
CA THR A 178 -4.53 16.48 7.91
C THR A 178 -3.93 17.62 7.09
N ILE A 179 -2.60 17.72 7.15
CA ILE A 179 -1.81 18.68 6.39
C ILE A 179 -1.00 17.96 5.33
N ILE A 180 -0.68 18.66 4.24
CA ILE A 180 -0.01 18.07 3.08
C ILE A 180 1.33 18.78 2.89
N ALA A 181 2.38 17.98 2.64
CA ALA A 181 3.68 18.43 2.20
C ALA A 181 3.99 17.90 0.78
N GLU A 182 4.99 18.47 0.13
CA GLU A 182 5.50 18.00 -1.14
C GLU A 182 6.40 16.79 -0.94
N PHE A 183 6.20 15.74 -1.75
CA PHE A 183 7.01 14.54 -1.72
C PHE A 183 8.44 14.83 -2.20
N ASN A 184 9.44 14.27 -1.52
CA ASN A 184 10.87 14.54 -1.76
C ASN A 184 11.33 15.99 -1.49
N SER A 185 10.55 16.82 -0.75
CA SER A 185 10.97 18.14 -0.30
C SER A 185 10.98 18.22 1.24
N ILE A 186 12.17 18.26 1.80
CA ILE A 186 12.36 18.40 3.26
C ILE A 186 12.00 19.79 3.73
N GLU A 187 12.20 20.80 2.89
CA GLU A 187 11.83 22.20 3.15
C GLU A 187 10.32 22.33 3.37
N SER A 188 9.51 21.66 2.52
CA SER A 188 8.06 21.63 2.65
C SER A 188 7.63 21.04 3.98
N VAL A 189 8.29 19.94 4.42
CA VAL A 189 8.03 19.32 5.73
C VAL A 189 8.42 20.24 6.88
N ALA A 190 9.63 20.82 6.83
CA ALA A 190 10.13 21.73 7.86
C ALA A 190 9.23 22.95 8.03
N GLU A 191 8.69 23.49 6.93
CA GLU A 191 7.72 24.58 6.95
C GLU A 191 6.44 24.20 7.68
N GLN A 192 5.91 22.97 7.48
CA GLN A 192 4.73 22.49 8.19
C GLN A 192 4.98 22.35 9.68
N PHE A 193 6.14 21.85 10.10
CA PHE A 193 6.50 21.81 11.53
C PHE A 193 6.62 23.21 12.13
N LYS A 194 7.19 24.17 11.40
CA LYS A 194 7.30 25.56 11.83
C LYS A 194 5.93 26.23 11.99
N LYS A 195 4.98 25.95 11.09
CA LYS A 195 3.60 26.50 11.14
C LYS A 195 2.75 25.86 12.23
N ASN A 196 3.05 24.63 12.62
CA ASN A 196 2.26 23.83 13.54
C ASN A 196 3.12 23.27 14.69
N PRO A 197 3.74 24.15 15.50
CA PRO A 197 4.61 23.71 16.59
C PRO A 197 3.83 22.82 17.57
N ASP A 198 4.41 21.68 17.92
CA ASP A 198 3.88 20.67 18.86
C ASP A 198 2.48 20.10 18.55
N LYS A 199 1.96 20.27 17.32
CA LYS A 199 0.63 19.79 16.93
C LYS A 199 0.63 18.54 16.06
N ILE A 200 1.74 18.23 15.38
CA ILE A 200 1.83 17.10 14.45
C ILE A 200 2.08 15.80 15.23
N ALA A 201 1.09 14.91 15.23
CA ALA A 201 1.16 13.60 15.86
C ALA A 201 2.08 12.65 15.11
N ALA A 202 1.92 12.63 13.81
CA ALA A 202 2.72 11.77 12.94
C ALA A 202 2.88 12.34 11.53
N VAL A 203 3.96 11.91 10.88
CA VAL A 203 4.16 11.98 9.42
C VAL A 203 3.97 10.60 8.85
N ILE A 204 3.08 10.45 7.86
CA ILE A 204 2.85 9.19 7.15
C ILE A 204 3.34 9.32 5.71
N ILE A 205 4.10 8.34 5.24
CA ILE A 205 4.70 8.33 3.91
C ILE A 205 4.68 6.91 3.30
N GLU A 206 4.40 6.81 2.00
CA GLU A 206 4.81 5.66 1.19
C GLU A 206 6.31 5.83 0.86
N PRO A 207 7.24 5.04 1.41
CA PRO A 207 8.68 5.22 1.11
C PRO A 207 9.00 4.97 -0.36
N VAL A 208 8.16 4.21 -1.05
CA VAL A 208 8.08 4.13 -2.50
C VAL A 208 6.61 4.29 -2.87
N ALA A 209 6.27 5.45 -3.43
CA ALA A 209 4.89 5.74 -3.82
C ALA A 209 4.48 4.90 -5.03
N GLY A 210 3.27 4.32 -4.97
CA GLY A 210 2.74 3.46 -6.03
C GLY A 210 1.56 4.05 -6.80
N ASN A 211 0.78 4.93 -6.18
CA ASN A 211 -0.51 5.36 -6.76
C ASN A 211 -0.42 6.57 -7.71
N MET A 212 0.62 7.39 -7.61
CA MET A 212 0.91 8.44 -8.60
C MET A 212 1.78 7.94 -9.77
N GLY A 213 1.89 6.62 -9.93
CA GLY A 213 2.97 5.95 -10.60
C GLY A 213 4.11 5.68 -9.61
N LEU A 214 5.09 4.87 -10.01
CA LEU A 214 6.21 4.57 -9.13
C LEU A 214 7.12 5.78 -8.97
N VAL A 215 7.20 6.30 -7.74
CA VAL A 215 8.13 7.37 -7.37
C VAL A 215 8.82 7.01 -6.07
N GLU A 216 10.16 6.91 -6.12
CA GLU A 216 10.97 6.56 -4.95
C GLU A 216 11.23 7.79 -4.08
N SER A 217 11.26 7.59 -2.77
CA SER A 217 11.85 8.59 -1.87
C SER A 217 13.35 8.64 -2.08
N LYS A 218 13.91 9.84 -2.04
CA LYS A 218 15.37 10.02 -1.95
C LYS A 218 15.82 9.55 -0.55
N LYS A 219 16.93 8.79 -0.46
CA LYS A 219 17.41 8.27 0.83
C LYS A 219 17.69 9.42 1.82
N ASP A 220 18.32 10.48 1.36
CA ASP A 220 18.62 11.65 2.21
C ASP A 220 17.34 12.33 2.72
N PHE A 221 16.29 12.40 1.89
CA PHE A 221 14.99 12.91 2.31
C PHE A 221 14.40 12.10 3.46
N LEU A 222 14.44 10.76 3.38
CA LEU A 222 13.94 9.90 4.47
C LEU A 222 14.74 10.03 5.76
N ILE A 223 16.09 10.16 5.65
CA ILE A 223 16.98 10.39 6.80
C ILE A 223 16.64 11.71 7.49
N GLU A 224 16.53 12.79 6.73
CA GLU A 224 16.19 14.10 7.28
C GLU A 224 14.75 14.12 7.83
N LEU A 225 13.80 13.42 7.18
CA LEU A 225 12.44 13.26 7.67
C LEU A 225 12.41 12.58 9.04
N ARG A 226 13.19 11.52 9.23
CA ARG A 226 13.35 10.85 10.53
C ARG A 226 13.86 11.82 11.60
N LYS A 227 14.93 12.55 11.31
CA LYS A 227 15.49 13.56 12.22
C LYS A 227 14.47 14.65 12.59
N LEU A 228 13.70 15.13 11.62
CA LEU A 228 12.64 16.14 11.87
C LEU A 228 11.53 15.58 12.77
N CYS A 229 11.11 14.35 12.55
CA CYS A 229 10.12 13.69 13.41
C CYS A 229 10.63 13.56 14.84
N ASP A 230 11.86 13.10 15.04
CA ASP A 230 12.49 12.95 16.35
C ASP A 230 12.59 14.29 17.09
N LYS A 231 13.12 15.32 16.40
CA LYS A 231 13.24 16.67 16.95
C LYS A 231 11.90 17.25 17.46
N ASN A 232 10.81 16.95 16.73
CA ASN A 232 9.48 17.49 17.03
C ASN A 232 8.61 16.52 17.84
N LYS A 233 9.15 15.40 18.32
CA LYS A 233 8.41 14.37 19.05
C LYS A 233 7.13 13.96 18.31
N SER A 234 7.25 13.74 17.00
CA SER A 234 6.21 13.25 16.10
C SER A 234 6.59 11.85 15.63
N LEU A 235 5.62 10.95 15.46
CA LEU A 235 5.92 9.61 14.98
C LEU A 235 6.13 9.62 13.47
N LEU A 236 7.06 8.80 12.98
CA LEU A 236 7.21 8.49 11.56
C LEU A 236 6.49 7.18 11.27
N ILE A 237 5.54 7.20 10.33
CA ILE A 237 4.79 6.05 9.87
C ILE A 237 5.20 5.74 8.43
N PHE A 238 5.75 4.55 8.19
CA PHE A 238 5.93 4.05 6.83
C PHE A 238 4.69 3.26 6.41
N ASP A 239 4.03 3.73 5.36
CA ASP A 239 3.01 2.96 4.68
C ASP A 239 3.69 2.00 3.69
N GLU A 240 3.92 0.80 4.16
CA GLU A 240 4.49 -0.29 3.39
C GLU A 240 3.43 -1.28 2.89
N VAL A 241 2.19 -0.84 2.76
CA VAL A 241 1.12 -1.66 2.17
C VAL A 241 1.47 -2.11 0.75
N MET A 242 2.22 -1.28 -0.03
CA MET A 242 2.69 -1.63 -1.37
C MET A 242 4.12 -2.18 -1.35
N SER A 243 5.03 -1.51 -0.68
CA SER A 243 6.48 -1.78 -0.70
C SER A 243 6.92 -2.91 0.22
N GLY A 244 6.17 -3.15 1.31
CA GLY A 244 6.45 -4.22 2.27
C GLY A 244 6.48 -5.60 1.62
N PHE A 245 7.55 -6.36 1.87
CA PHE A 245 7.77 -7.68 1.29
C PHE A 245 7.86 -7.72 -0.24
N ARG A 246 7.78 -6.55 -0.90
CA ARG A 246 7.89 -6.41 -2.36
C ARG A 246 9.30 -6.03 -2.79
N LEU A 247 9.91 -5.06 -2.10
CA LEU A 247 11.24 -4.54 -2.45
C LEU A 247 12.36 -5.37 -1.84
N SER A 248 12.14 -5.85 -0.62
CA SER A 248 13.02 -6.76 0.12
C SER A 248 12.21 -7.55 1.14
N GLN A 249 12.83 -8.46 1.87
CA GLN A 249 12.19 -9.21 2.96
C GLN A 249 11.66 -8.28 4.05
N GLY A 250 12.40 -7.23 4.40
CA GLY A 250 12.04 -6.23 5.42
C GLY A 250 11.39 -4.97 4.85
N GLY A 251 11.02 -4.97 3.56
CA GLY A 251 10.38 -3.83 2.90
C GLY A 251 11.33 -2.68 2.57
N ALA A 252 10.76 -1.51 2.31
CA ALA A 252 11.52 -0.32 1.96
C ALA A 252 12.41 0.18 3.12
N GLN A 253 11.98 0.01 4.37
CA GLN A 253 12.78 0.40 5.53
C GLN A 253 14.13 -0.33 5.62
N GLN A 254 14.18 -1.59 5.20
CA GLN A 254 15.43 -2.34 5.08
C GLN A 254 16.28 -1.80 3.93
N LEU A 255 15.67 -1.49 2.79
CA LEU A 255 16.36 -0.98 1.60
C LEU A 255 17.00 0.39 1.85
N TYR A 256 16.25 1.31 2.49
CA TYR A 256 16.71 2.67 2.76
C TYR A 256 17.48 2.81 4.09
N GLU A 257 17.47 1.79 4.94
CA GLU A 257 18.09 1.80 6.28
C GLU A 257 17.53 2.93 7.18
N VAL A 258 16.23 3.19 7.05
CA VAL A 258 15.50 4.17 7.86
C VAL A 258 14.38 3.46 8.59
N VAL A 259 14.40 3.49 9.92
CA VAL A 259 13.44 2.78 10.77
C VAL A 259 12.33 3.73 11.20
N PRO A 260 11.06 3.48 10.82
CA PRO A 260 9.91 4.24 11.31
C PRO A 260 9.51 3.82 12.73
N ASP A 261 8.61 4.58 13.35
CA ASP A 261 8.01 4.24 14.65
C ASP A 261 6.86 3.24 14.49
N ILE A 262 6.11 3.36 13.39
CA ILE A 262 5.01 2.47 13.02
C ILE A 262 5.14 2.13 11.53
N THR A 263 4.85 0.87 11.20
CA THR A 263 4.75 0.38 9.81
C THR A 263 3.35 -0.16 9.56
N THR A 264 2.73 0.21 8.44
CA THR A 264 1.48 -0.40 7.97
C THR A 264 1.76 -1.36 6.82
N LEU A 265 1.08 -2.50 6.84
CA LEU A 265 1.27 -3.62 5.92
C LEU A 265 -0.07 -4.05 5.33
N GLY A 266 -0.02 -4.70 4.17
CA GLY A 266 -1.18 -5.25 3.49
C GLY A 266 -0.76 -6.08 2.29
N LYS A 267 -1.66 -6.24 1.34
CA LYS A 267 -1.39 -6.89 0.05
C LYS A 267 -0.66 -8.24 0.17
N ILE A 268 0.67 -8.27 0.07
CA ILE A 268 1.48 -9.50 0.07
C ILE A 268 1.25 -10.34 1.34
N ILE A 269 1.08 -9.68 2.51
CA ILE A 269 0.86 -10.41 3.76
C ILE A 269 -0.45 -11.21 3.78
N GLY A 270 -1.34 -11.00 2.83
CA GLY A 270 -2.59 -11.76 2.68
C GLY A 270 -2.49 -12.97 1.76
N GLY A 271 -1.42 -13.09 0.99
CA GLY A 271 -1.31 -14.17 -0.01
C GLY A 271 -2.47 -14.19 -1.02
N GLY A 272 -3.11 -13.04 -1.27
CA GLY A 272 -4.30 -12.87 -2.12
C GLY A 272 -5.62 -12.77 -1.34
N LEU A 273 -5.64 -13.00 -0.04
CA LEU A 273 -6.82 -12.84 0.82
C LEU A 273 -6.84 -11.47 1.52
N PRO A 274 -8.04 -10.99 1.95
CA PRO A 274 -8.18 -9.70 2.62
C PRO A 274 -7.45 -9.69 3.97
N VAL A 275 -6.44 -8.84 4.09
CA VAL A 275 -5.68 -8.64 5.32
C VAL A 275 -4.92 -7.31 5.28
N GLY A 276 -4.73 -6.73 6.43
CA GLY A 276 -3.79 -5.66 6.72
C GLY A 276 -3.17 -5.88 8.09
N ALA A 277 -2.13 -5.12 8.39
CA ALA A 277 -1.53 -5.10 9.72
C ALA A 277 -0.88 -3.74 9.96
N TYR A 278 -0.70 -3.38 11.22
CA TYR A 278 0.17 -2.29 11.63
C TYR A 278 0.94 -2.70 12.87
N GLY A 279 2.18 -2.30 12.93
CA GLY A 279 3.09 -2.67 14.00
C GLY A 279 4.17 -1.62 14.21
N GLY A 280 4.91 -1.74 15.27
CA GLY A 280 5.97 -0.80 15.62
C GLY A 280 6.58 -1.11 16.96
N LYS A 281 7.22 -0.11 17.58
CA LYS A 281 7.84 -0.22 18.90
C LYS A 281 6.83 -0.68 19.95
N ALA A 282 7.27 -1.51 20.88
CA ALA A 282 6.40 -2.14 21.88
C ALA A 282 5.68 -1.13 22.79
N ASP A 283 6.35 -0.04 23.18
CA ASP A 283 5.76 1.03 23.98
C ASP A 283 4.60 1.73 23.29
N ILE A 284 4.74 2.02 21.99
CA ILE A 284 3.68 2.60 21.16
C ILE A 284 2.53 1.60 20.99
N MET A 285 2.82 0.36 20.62
CA MET A 285 1.80 -0.66 20.38
C MET A 285 1.04 -1.08 21.65
N ASN A 286 1.66 -0.99 22.81
CA ASN A 286 1.01 -1.24 24.11
C ASN A 286 -0.05 -0.16 24.46
N TYR A 287 -0.09 0.96 23.73
CA TYR A 287 -1.13 1.96 23.89
C TYR A 287 -2.47 1.55 23.27
N LEU A 288 -2.49 0.42 22.56
CA LEU A 288 -3.73 -0.20 22.07
C LEU A 288 -4.47 -1.00 23.14
N ALA A 289 -5.80 -0.95 23.08
CA ALA A 289 -6.65 -1.82 23.90
C ALA A 289 -6.35 -3.31 23.60
N PRO A 290 -6.39 -4.20 24.60
CA PRO A 290 -6.80 -4.00 26.00
C PRO A 290 -5.70 -3.42 26.93
N ASN A 291 -4.45 -3.28 26.48
CA ASN A 291 -3.35 -2.80 27.32
C ASN A 291 -3.43 -1.28 27.54
N GLY A 292 -3.83 -0.53 26.53
CA GLY A 292 -3.91 0.93 26.55
C GLY A 292 -5.30 1.44 26.15
N PRO A 293 -5.46 2.77 26.08
CA PRO A 293 -6.77 3.41 25.89
C PRO A 293 -7.23 3.46 24.42
N VAL A 294 -6.36 3.24 23.45
CA VAL A 294 -6.70 3.41 22.04
C VAL A 294 -7.42 2.18 21.52
N TYR A 295 -8.68 2.35 21.10
CA TYR A 295 -9.52 1.25 20.65
C TYR A 295 -9.32 0.90 19.17
N GLN A 296 -9.23 -0.40 18.90
CA GLN A 296 -9.34 -1.01 17.58
C GLN A 296 -9.92 -2.41 17.75
N ALA A 297 -10.86 -2.80 16.88
CA ALA A 297 -11.45 -4.13 16.84
C ALA A 297 -11.78 -4.52 15.39
N GLY A 298 -11.89 -5.83 15.14
CA GLY A 298 -12.31 -6.38 13.87
C GLY A 298 -12.70 -7.83 14.02
N THR A 299 -13.94 -8.18 13.69
CA THR A 299 -14.48 -9.54 13.80
C THR A 299 -13.63 -10.57 13.04
N LEU A 300 -13.10 -10.20 11.89
CA LEU A 300 -12.30 -11.07 11.03
C LEU A 300 -10.79 -10.74 11.05
N SER A 301 -10.36 -9.85 11.94
CA SER A 301 -8.93 -9.58 12.12
C SER A 301 -8.22 -10.85 12.60
N GLY A 302 -7.14 -11.25 11.92
CA GLY A 302 -6.46 -12.50 12.22
C GLY A 302 -7.19 -13.75 11.69
N ASN A 303 -8.07 -13.61 10.69
CA ASN A 303 -8.78 -14.74 10.10
C ASN A 303 -7.83 -15.88 9.73
N PRO A 304 -8.07 -17.13 10.17
CA PRO A 304 -7.12 -18.24 10.01
C PRO A 304 -6.81 -18.58 8.56
N LEU A 305 -7.75 -18.41 7.62
CA LEU A 305 -7.49 -18.63 6.20
C LEU A 305 -6.55 -17.56 5.64
N ALA A 306 -6.77 -16.28 6.02
CA ALA A 306 -5.90 -15.20 5.61
C ALA A 306 -4.50 -15.33 6.22
N MET A 307 -4.41 -15.74 7.51
CA MET A 307 -3.13 -16.03 8.16
C MET A 307 -2.38 -17.18 7.49
N SER A 308 -3.08 -18.28 7.14
CA SER A 308 -2.46 -19.43 6.48
C SER A 308 -1.93 -19.08 5.08
N ALA A 309 -2.68 -18.28 4.31
CA ALA A 309 -2.25 -17.77 3.02
C ALA A 309 -1.02 -16.86 3.15
N GLY A 310 -1.07 -15.91 4.07
CA GLY A 310 0.03 -14.97 4.33
C GLY A 310 1.31 -15.68 4.77
N LEU A 311 1.23 -16.58 5.77
CA LEU A 311 2.37 -17.38 6.22
C LEU A 311 2.96 -18.22 5.11
N SER A 312 2.12 -18.82 4.25
CA SER A 312 2.58 -19.57 3.07
C SER A 312 3.44 -18.70 2.15
N VAL A 313 3.14 -17.41 2.03
CA VAL A 313 3.93 -16.46 1.25
C VAL A 313 5.19 -16.04 2.02
N LEU A 314 5.05 -15.52 3.25
CA LEU A 314 6.15 -14.95 4.02
C LEU A 314 7.27 -15.96 4.31
N ASN A 315 6.94 -17.24 4.54
CA ASN A 315 7.91 -18.31 4.77
C ASN A 315 8.76 -18.67 3.54
N ARG A 316 8.38 -18.20 2.36
CA ARG A 316 9.11 -18.44 1.09
C ARG A 316 9.88 -17.22 0.60
N LEU A 317 9.79 -16.09 1.32
CA LEU A 317 10.58 -14.91 1.00
C LEU A 317 12.05 -15.19 1.38
N ASN A 318 12.93 -15.09 0.40
CA ASN A 318 14.37 -15.27 0.57
C ASN A 318 15.13 -14.52 -0.53
N ASP A 319 16.43 -14.37 -0.37
CA ASP A 319 17.27 -13.60 -1.28
C ASP A 319 17.19 -14.11 -2.73
N LYS A 320 17.15 -15.44 -2.93
CA LYS A 320 17.01 -16.04 -4.27
C LYS A 320 15.72 -15.61 -4.99
N LEU A 321 14.61 -15.42 -4.23
CA LEU A 321 13.38 -14.89 -4.79
C LEU A 321 13.57 -13.46 -5.28
N PHE A 322 14.16 -12.60 -4.44
CA PHE A 322 14.37 -11.20 -4.79
C PHE A 322 15.37 -11.02 -5.93
N GLU A 323 16.45 -11.80 -5.97
CA GLU A 323 17.38 -11.86 -7.10
C GLU A 323 16.67 -12.26 -8.41
N LYS A 324 15.79 -13.25 -8.35
CA LYS A 324 14.98 -13.67 -9.51
C LYS A 324 14.02 -12.57 -9.96
N LEU A 325 13.34 -11.91 -9.02
CA LEU A 325 12.42 -10.82 -9.33
C LEU A 325 13.18 -9.63 -9.95
N GLU A 326 14.35 -9.30 -9.41
CA GLU A 326 15.22 -8.26 -9.94
C GLU A 326 15.68 -8.58 -11.36
N SER A 327 16.13 -9.82 -11.61
CA SER A 327 16.56 -10.27 -12.94
C SER A 327 15.43 -10.16 -13.99
N ILE A 328 14.22 -10.61 -13.63
CA ILE A 328 13.05 -10.54 -14.53
C ILE A 328 12.67 -9.08 -14.79
N SER A 329 12.57 -8.27 -13.73
CA SER A 329 12.21 -6.86 -13.79
C SER A 329 13.20 -6.06 -14.62
N LYS A 330 14.51 -6.29 -14.42
CA LYS A 330 15.59 -5.66 -15.20
C LYS A 330 15.45 -5.99 -16.69
N LYS A 331 15.21 -7.25 -17.04
CA LYS A 331 15.01 -7.67 -18.45
C LYS A 331 13.81 -6.95 -19.09
N ILE A 332 12.70 -6.81 -18.36
CA ILE A 332 11.51 -6.10 -18.85
C ILE A 332 11.83 -4.60 -19.03
N TYR A 333 12.50 -4.00 -18.06
CA TYR A 333 12.94 -2.61 -18.11
C TYR A 333 13.83 -2.34 -19.33
N GLU A 334 14.86 -3.17 -19.54
CA GLU A 334 15.80 -3.04 -20.67
C GLU A 334 15.07 -3.16 -22.01
N GLY A 335 14.12 -4.10 -22.13
CA GLY A 335 13.30 -4.22 -23.34
C GLY A 335 12.41 -3.01 -23.61
N PHE A 336 11.79 -2.42 -22.59
CA PHE A 336 11.05 -1.17 -22.76
C PHE A 336 11.95 0.01 -23.11
N MET A 337 13.13 0.13 -22.50
CA MET A 337 14.09 1.19 -22.83
C MET A 337 14.58 1.07 -24.27
N GLN A 338 14.83 -0.13 -24.76
CA GLN A 338 15.15 -0.38 -26.16
C GLN A 338 14.00 0.08 -27.07
N ASN A 339 12.75 -0.32 -26.78
CA ASN A 339 11.58 0.08 -27.56
C ASN A 339 11.38 1.60 -27.59
N ILE A 340 11.58 2.29 -26.45
CA ILE A 340 11.52 3.75 -26.36
C ILE A 340 12.56 4.37 -27.29
N HIS A 341 13.79 3.89 -27.26
CA HIS A 341 14.88 4.37 -28.12
C HIS A 341 14.58 4.13 -29.61
N GLU A 342 14.18 2.92 -30.00
CA GLU A 342 13.91 2.53 -31.39
C GLU A 342 12.72 3.28 -32.01
N THR A 343 11.70 3.59 -31.20
CA THR A 343 10.49 4.29 -31.66
C THR A 343 10.58 5.82 -31.56
N GLY A 344 11.58 6.34 -30.84
CA GLY A 344 11.67 7.78 -30.53
C GLY A 344 10.53 8.27 -29.62
N THR A 345 9.85 7.37 -28.91
CA THR A 345 8.73 7.71 -28.03
C THR A 345 9.22 8.54 -26.84
N LYS A 346 8.51 9.62 -26.52
CA LYS A 346 8.77 10.43 -25.32
C LYS A 346 8.21 9.72 -24.11
N ALA A 347 9.05 8.97 -23.43
CA ALA A 347 8.68 8.22 -22.24
C ALA A 347 9.89 7.96 -21.35
N ILE A 348 9.61 7.81 -20.05
CA ILE A 348 10.60 7.39 -19.06
C ILE A 348 10.04 6.27 -18.20
N ILE A 349 10.93 5.51 -17.55
CA ILE A 349 10.54 4.42 -16.67
C ILE A 349 11.17 4.64 -15.29
N ASN A 350 10.33 4.76 -14.27
CA ASN A 350 10.77 4.61 -12.89
C ASN A 350 10.68 3.14 -12.47
N ARG A 351 11.71 2.63 -11.78
CA ARG A 351 11.79 1.24 -11.35
C ARG A 351 12.42 1.11 -9.96
N ALA A 352 11.77 0.40 -9.08
CA ALA A 352 12.29 -0.01 -7.77
C ALA A 352 12.06 -1.53 -7.60
N GLY A 353 13.14 -2.31 -7.60
CA GLY A 353 13.05 -3.77 -7.57
C GLY A 353 12.16 -4.32 -8.69
N SER A 354 11.12 -5.07 -8.31
CA SER A 354 10.13 -5.64 -9.25
C SER A 354 8.94 -4.73 -9.54
N MET A 355 8.96 -3.49 -9.07
CA MET A 355 7.95 -2.48 -9.37
C MET A 355 8.46 -1.54 -10.46
N MET A 356 7.59 -1.18 -11.41
CA MET A 356 7.94 -0.17 -12.43
C MET A 356 6.70 0.54 -12.95
N THR A 357 6.90 1.75 -13.45
CA THR A 357 5.89 2.53 -14.18
C THR A 357 6.51 3.17 -15.39
N LEU A 358 5.90 2.96 -16.55
CA LEU A 358 6.18 3.66 -17.77
C LEU A 358 5.34 4.95 -17.82
N PHE A 359 6.00 6.10 -17.90
CA PHE A 359 5.37 7.41 -18.05
C PHE A 359 5.59 7.91 -19.48
N PHE A 360 4.50 8.23 -20.17
CA PHE A 360 4.54 8.94 -21.44
C PHE A 360 4.57 10.45 -21.15
N THR A 361 5.73 11.07 -21.26
CA THR A 361 5.94 12.45 -20.84
C THR A 361 7.13 13.09 -21.54
N GLU A 362 7.13 14.42 -21.61
CA GLU A 362 8.28 15.24 -22.05
C GLU A 362 9.24 15.57 -20.88
N ASN A 363 8.89 15.22 -19.65
CA ASN A 363 9.76 15.48 -18.50
C ASN A 363 10.96 14.53 -18.53
N ASP A 364 12.13 15.02 -18.11
CA ASP A 364 13.34 14.19 -17.95
C ASP A 364 13.30 13.29 -16.70
N LYS A 365 12.48 13.65 -15.70
CA LYS A 365 12.39 12.96 -14.41
C LYS A 365 10.99 13.08 -13.82
N ILE A 366 10.55 12.01 -13.12
CA ILE A 366 9.36 12.00 -12.27
C ILE A 366 9.79 11.72 -10.84
N GLU A 367 9.82 12.75 -10.01
CA GLU A 367 10.28 12.68 -8.62
C GLU A 367 9.21 13.11 -7.59
N ASN A 368 8.08 13.63 -8.04
CA ASN A 368 6.96 14.07 -7.21
C ASN A 368 5.63 14.04 -7.95
N TYR A 369 4.56 14.38 -7.24
CA TYR A 369 3.20 14.39 -7.78
C TYR A 369 3.01 15.36 -8.96
N ASN A 370 3.62 16.55 -8.89
CA ASN A 370 3.50 17.56 -9.96
C ASN A 370 4.18 17.11 -11.27
N ASN A 371 5.27 16.35 -11.18
CA ASN A 371 5.89 15.74 -12.36
C ASN A 371 5.02 14.62 -12.95
N ALA A 372 4.39 13.82 -12.10
CA ALA A 372 3.58 12.68 -12.52
C ALA A 372 2.23 13.09 -13.18
N LEU A 373 1.76 14.32 -12.94
CA LEU A 373 0.54 14.86 -13.56
C LEU A 373 0.74 15.40 -14.99
N LYS A 374 1.98 15.65 -15.41
CA LYS A 374 2.34 16.17 -16.74
C LYS A 374 2.69 15.05 -17.69
#